data_4b6261de70c13bb0c085a7311a2bf276
#
_entry.id   4b6261de70c13bb0c085a7311a2bf276
#
_cell.length_a   1.000
_cell.length_b   1.000
_cell.length_c   1.000
_cell.angle_alpha   90.00
_cell.angle_beta   90.00
_cell.angle_gamma   90.00
#
_symmetry.space_group_name_H-M   'P 1'
#
loop_
_entity.id
_entity.type
_entity.pdbx_description
1 polymer ?
#
loop_
_entity_poly.entity_id
_entity_poly.type
_entity_poly.pdbx_seq_one_letter_code
_entity_poly.pdbx_strand_id
1 'polypeptide(L)'
;MSESQERMMAVVEPGRVAEFLAVCAKWDVRAAVIGEVTDTGRLVMTWRGETVVDIPPASAADGPVYHRPLARPASQDALAAGDPAMLPRPADGAGLRADLLALLGSPGLADKSWVTDQYDRYVRGDTVLAMPDDAGLLRVDEATGLGIALATDGNGRYCRLDPYLGTQLALSEAYRNVAATGARPLAVTNCLNFGSPEDPAVMWQFAEAARGLADGCAALGVPVTGGNVSFYNQTGTAAIHPTPVVGVLGVHDDVRRRVGIGFRDVPADLVLLGRTGPEFGGSAWAHVCHGHLGGRPPAPDLDAERQLAALLAAAIADGLLAAAHDLSDGGLAVALAESCLRGGTGCTVRLPEDPFTTLFSESAARAVVAVRPGSETAFGQLAEAHGVPAAGIGSTGGDSLTVDGCFAIPLAELAAVHTRTLPALFGPVLPGPVVPD
;
A
#
# COMPACT_ATOMS: atom_id res chain seq x y z
N MET A 1 16.15 -28.86 -15.98
CA MET A 1 16.77 -27.57 -16.32
C MET A 1 16.96 -26.78 -15.04
N SER A 2 17.94 -25.92 -14.96
CA SER A 2 18.22 -25.15 -13.74
C SER A 2 17.61 -23.76 -13.84
N GLU A 3 16.99 -23.28 -12.74
CA GLU A 3 16.44 -21.91 -12.59
C GLU A 3 17.36 -21.01 -11.77
N SER A 4 18.70 -21.22 -11.87
CA SER A 4 19.66 -20.36 -11.19
C SER A 4 19.49 -18.91 -11.62
N GLN A 5 19.47 -18.02 -10.63
CA GLN A 5 19.26 -16.58 -10.87
C GLN A 5 20.44 -15.91 -11.58
N GLU A 6 20.22 -14.67 -12.05
CA GLU A 6 21.26 -13.80 -12.62
C GLU A 6 21.96 -14.38 -13.87
N ARG A 7 21.25 -15.20 -14.65
CA ARG A 7 21.76 -15.72 -15.92
C ARG A 7 21.05 -15.06 -17.09
N MET A 8 21.83 -14.77 -18.10
CA MET A 8 21.37 -14.21 -19.37
C MET A 8 21.80 -15.09 -20.51
N MET A 9 21.01 -15.11 -21.60
CA MET A 9 21.36 -15.75 -22.86
C MET A 9 21.44 -14.69 -23.94
N ALA A 10 22.51 -14.71 -24.71
CA ALA A 10 22.72 -13.83 -25.88
C ALA A 10 22.79 -14.64 -27.17
N VAL A 11 22.14 -14.16 -28.22
CA VAL A 11 22.33 -14.64 -29.57
C VAL A 11 23.30 -13.69 -30.25
N VAL A 12 24.47 -14.21 -30.68
CA VAL A 12 25.58 -13.42 -31.19
C VAL A 12 25.90 -13.88 -32.59
N GLU A 13 26.15 -12.97 -33.51
CA GLU A 13 26.61 -13.29 -34.85
C GLU A 13 27.94 -14.08 -34.78
N PRO A 14 28.12 -15.15 -35.61
CA PRO A 14 29.28 -16.04 -35.50
C PRO A 14 30.62 -15.30 -35.55
N GLY A 15 30.74 -14.28 -36.37
CA GLY A 15 31.98 -13.49 -36.52
C GLY A 15 32.29 -12.58 -35.33
N ARG A 16 31.34 -12.38 -34.40
CA ARG A 16 31.48 -11.48 -33.24
C ARG A 16 31.56 -12.20 -31.88
N VAL A 17 31.54 -13.52 -31.88
CA VAL A 17 31.57 -14.31 -30.63
C VAL A 17 32.82 -13.99 -29.79
N ALA A 18 33.99 -13.90 -30.42
CA ALA A 18 35.24 -13.59 -29.73
C ALA A 18 35.22 -12.18 -29.09
N GLU A 19 34.65 -11.19 -29.76
CA GLU A 19 34.49 -9.83 -29.26
C GLU A 19 33.54 -9.83 -28.03
N PHE A 20 32.41 -10.52 -28.15
CA PHE A 20 31.43 -10.66 -27.03
C PHE A 20 32.07 -11.31 -25.81
N LEU A 21 32.79 -12.42 -25.98
CA LEU A 21 33.47 -13.10 -24.87
C LEU A 21 34.56 -12.22 -24.23
N ALA A 22 35.24 -11.39 -25.00
CA ALA A 22 36.22 -10.44 -24.47
C ALA A 22 35.56 -9.35 -23.60
N VAL A 23 34.37 -8.88 -23.99
CA VAL A 23 33.57 -7.94 -23.15
C VAL A 23 33.16 -8.62 -21.85
N CYS A 24 32.65 -9.85 -21.87
CA CYS A 24 32.32 -10.60 -20.67
C CYS A 24 33.55 -10.76 -19.73
N ALA A 25 34.69 -11.14 -20.28
CA ALA A 25 35.94 -11.29 -19.52
C ALA A 25 36.39 -9.96 -18.90
N LYS A 26 36.25 -8.84 -19.59
CA LYS A 26 36.58 -7.49 -19.07
C LYS A 26 35.80 -7.17 -17.78
N TRP A 27 34.58 -7.66 -17.66
CA TRP A 27 33.68 -7.38 -16.54
C TRP A 27 33.58 -8.56 -15.57
N ASP A 28 34.50 -9.52 -15.67
CA ASP A 28 34.51 -10.75 -14.85
C ASP A 28 33.19 -11.54 -14.89
N VAL A 29 32.50 -11.49 -16.02
CA VAL A 29 31.27 -12.26 -16.26
C VAL A 29 31.63 -13.60 -16.91
N ARG A 30 31.28 -14.70 -16.24
CA ARG A 30 31.45 -16.05 -16.81
C ARG A 30 30.50 -16.24 -18.00
N ALA A 31 31.03 -16.53 -19.17
CA ALA A 31 30.29 -16.80 -20.39
C ALA A 31 30.74 -18.08 -21.05
N ALA A 32 29.82 -18.80 -21.70
CA ALA A 32 30.12 -20.02 -22.45
C ALA A 32 29.23 -20.09 -23.69
N VAL A 33 29.79 -20.54 -24.82
CA VAL A 33 29.01 -20.89 -26.00
C VAL A 33 28.33 -22.23 -25.74
N ILE A 34 26.99 -22.25 -25.75
CA ILE A 34 26.17 -23.43 -25.43
C ILE A 34 25.48 -24.06 -26.63
N GLY A 35 25.56 -23.43 -27.82
CA GLY A 35 24.93 -23.93 -29.02
C GLY A 35 24.90 -22.87 -30.12
N GLU A 36 24.19 -23.19 -31.18
CA GLU A 36 23.96 -22.32 -32.33
C GLU A 36 22.49 -22.32 -32.76
N VAL A 37 22.06 -21.24 -33.40
CA VAL A 37 20.72 -21.16 -33.99
C VAL A 37 20.75 -21.87 -35.35
N THR A 38 19.80 -22.80 -35.54
CA THR A 38 19.67 -23.59 -36.77
C THR A 38 18.34 -23.32 -37.46
N ASP A 39 18.22 -23.70 -38.72
CA ASP A 39 16.97 -23.64 -39.51
C ASP A 39 16.15 -24.93 -39.48
N THR A 40 16.49 -25.87 -38.60
CA THR A 40 15.83 -27.18 -38.51
C THR A 40 14.39 -27.14 -37.99
N GLY A 41 13.96 -26.02 -37.40
CA GLY A 41 12.67 -25.89 -36.72
C GLY A 41 12.58 -26.77 -35.44
N ARG A 42 13.73 -27.18 -34.88
CA ARG A 42 13.83 -28.03 -33.71
C ARG A 42 14.70 -27.39 -32.65
N LEU A 43 14.27 -27.51 -31.38
CA LEU A 43 15.11 -27.26 -30.19
C LEU A 43 15.71 -28.62 -29.81
N VAL A 44 17.01 -28.75 -30.05
CA VAL A 44 17.76 -29.97 -29.75
C VAL A 44 18.77 -29.64 -28.63
N MET A 45 18.75 -30.41 -27.55
CA MET A 45 19.76 -30.34 -26.49
C MET A 45 20.47 -31.68 -26.37
N THR A 46 21.78 -31.63 -26.27
CA THR A 46 22.58 -32.84 -26.05
C THR A 46 23.32 -32.77 -24.73
N TRP A 47 23.47 -33.90 -24.08
CA TRP A 47 24.28 -34.06 -22.87
C TRP A 47 25.21 -35.26 -23.04
N ARG A 48 26.51 -35.02 -22.96
CA ARG A 48 27.54 -36.06 -23.15
C ARG A 48 27.39 -36.86 -24.43
N GLY A 49 26.94 -36.20 -25.50
CA GLY A 49 26.73 -36.80 -26.85
C GLY A 49 25.38 -37.47 -27.06
N GLU A 50 24.54 -37.56 -26.03
CA GLU A 50 23.15 -38.09 -26.16
C GLU A 50 22.15 -36.95 -26.27
N THR A 51 21.17 -37.09 -27.16
CA THR A 51 20.07 -36.13 -27.27
C THR A 51 19.11 -36.34 -26.11
N VAL A 52 18.99 -35.32 -25.27
CA VAL A 52 18.10 -35.33 -24.09
C VAL A 52 16.84 -34.51 -24.30
N VAL A 53 16.81 -33.60 -25.28
CA VAL A 53 15.64 -32.83 -25.72
C VAL A 53 15.65 -32.75 -27.24
N ASP A 54 14.53 -33.03 -27.86
CA ASP A 54 14.27 -32.81 -29.29
C ASP A 54 12.77 -32.52 -29.49
N ILE A 55 12.42 -31.23 -29.49
CA ILE A 55 11.04 -30.75 -29.54
C ILE A 55 10.89 -29.59 -30.52
N PRO A 56 9.68 -29.32 -31.04
CA PRO A 56 9.39 -28.06 -31.69
C PRO A 56 9.59 -26.89 -30.72
N PRO A 57 10.24 -25.78 -31.10
CA PRO A 57 10.44 -24.62 -30.23
C PRO A 57 9.14 -24.05 -29.64
N ALA A 58 8.06 -24.06 -30.43
CA ALA A 58 6.72 -23.65 -29.97
C ALA A 58 6.23 -24.43 -28.73
N SER A 59 6.59 -25.71 -28.60
CA SER A 59 6.24 -26.50 -27.42
C SER A 59 6.87 -26.00 -26.11
N ALA A 60 7.98 -25.25 -26.21
CA ALA A 60 8.64 -24.65 -25.05
C ALA A 60 8.26 -23.18 -24.86
N ALA A 61 7.95 -22.47 -25.95
CA ALA A 61 7.60 -21.05 -25.92
C ALA A 61 6.10 -20.82 -25.69
N ASP A 62 5.27 -21.62 -26.37
CA ASP A 62 3.81 -21.51 -26.32
C ASP A 62 3.27 -22.60 -25.36
N GLY A 63 3.46 -22.44 -24.07
CA GLY A 63 2.98 -23.38 -23.06
C GLY A 63 1.46 -23.62 -23.19
N PRO A 64 0.93 -24.70 -22.59
CA PRO A 64 -0.51 -24.99 -22.66
C PRO A 64 -1.32 -23.86 -22.05
N VAL A 65 -2.34 -23.40 -22.78
CA VAL A 65 -3.31 -22.44 -22.24
C VAL A 65 -4.31 -23.20 -21.36
N TYR A 66 -4.28 -22.93 -20.07
CA TYR A 66 -5.22 -23.53 -19.12
C TYR A 66 -6.50 -22.67 -19.04
N HIS A 67 -7.62 -23.26 -19.42
CA HIS A 67 -8.96 -22.70 -19.18
C HIS A 67 -9.51 -23.28 -17.88
N ARG A 68 -9.18 -22.64 -16.76
CA ARG A 68 -9.63 -23.11 -15.45
C ARG A 68 -11.07 -22.66 -15.18
N PRO A 69 -11.91 -23.52 -14.57
CA PRO A 69 -13.28 -23.15 -14.23
C PRO A 69 -13.27 -22.06 -13.16
N LEU A 70 -14.24 -21.17 -13.24
CA LEU A 70 -14.48 -20.09 -12.27
C LEU A 70 -15.83 -20.38 -11.60
N ALA A 71 -15.86 -20.44 -10.28
CA ALA A 71 -17.10 -20.64 -9.53
C ALA A 71 -17.13 -19.76 -8.28
N ARG A 72 -18.09 -18.85 -8.23
CA ARG A 72 -18.29 -18.02 -7.03
C ARG A 72 -18.70 -18.93 -5.87
N PRO A 73 -17.98 -18.96 -4.74
CA PRO A 73 -18.30 -19.84 -3.63
C PRO A 73 -19.57 -19.38 -2.91
N ALA A 74 -20.44 -20.32 -2.52
CA ALA A 74 -21.65 -20.02 -1.77
C ALA A 74 -21.36 -19.34 -0.40
N SER A 75 -20.18 -19.60 0.19
CA SER A 75 -19.74 -18.95 1.41
C SER A 75 -19.62 -17.43 1.29
N GLN A 76 -19.55 -16.89 0.08
CA GLN A 76 -19.48 -15.45 -0.17
C GLN A 76 -20.76 -14.73 0.28
N ASP A 77 -21.92 -15.38 0.12
CA ASP A 77 -23.20 -14.80 0.56
C ASP A 77 -23.31 -14.78 2.10
N ALA A 78 -22.79 -15.81 2.76
CA ALA A 78 -22.73 -15.84 4.22
C ALA A 78 -21.82 -14.75 4.79
N LEU A 79 -20.67 -14.50 4.15
CA LEU A 79 -19.78 -13.40 4.51
C LEU A 79 -20.48 -12.05 4.34
N ALA A 80 -21.13 -11.82 3.21
CA ALA A 80 -21.83 -10.57 2.92
C ALA A 80 -23.00 -10.30 3.87
N ALA A 81 -23.64 -11.36 4.40
CA ALA A 81 -24.73 -11.24 5.37
C ALA A 81 -24.27 -10.93 6.80
N GLY A 82 -22.98 -11.08 7.11
CA GLY A 82 -22.40 -10.80 8.42
C GLY A 82 -22.20 -9.29 8.67
N ASP A 83 -23.28 -8.53 8.82
CA ASP A 83 -23.24 -7.07 8.94
C ASP A 83 -22.57 -6.63 10.24
N PRO A 84 -21.42 -5.91 10.20
CA PRO A 84 -20.75 -5.38 11.38
C PRO A 84 -21.56 -4.29 12.12
N ALA A 85 -22.59 -3.73 11.53
CA ALA A 85 -23.49 -2.80 12.20
C ALA A 85 -24.19 -3.40 13.44
N MET A 86 -24.23 -4.74 13.52
CA MET A 86 -24.77 -5.47 14.68
C MET A 86 -23.76 -5.66 15.81
N LEU A 87 -22.48 -5.31 15.60
CA LEU A 87 -21.47 -5.40 16.66
C LEU A 87 -21.68 -4.34 17.74
N PRO A 88 -21.42 -4.66 19.02
CA PRO A 88 -21.54 -3.69 20.08
C PRO A 88 -20.51 -2.56 19.91
N ARG A 89 -21.01 -1.32 19.88
CA ARG A 89 -20.20 -0.11 19.79
C ARG A 89 -19.81 0.40 21.17
N PRO A 90 -18.68 1.09 21.32
CA PRO A 90 -18.34 1.80 22.55
C PRO A 90 -19.47 2.74 23.00
N ALA A 91 -19.82 2.69 24.28
CA ALA A 91 -20.92 3.48 24.83
C ALA A 91 -20.53 4.92 25.20
N ASP A 92 -19.22 5.16 25.38
CA ASP A 92 -18.66 6.43 25.85
C ASP A 92 -17.25 6.69 25.38
N GLY A 93 -16.69 7.82 25.78
CA GLY A 93 -15.33 8.20 25.43
C GLY A 93 -14.25 7.25 25.96
N ALA A 94 -14.48 6.59 27.09
CA ALA A 94 -13.54 5.60 27.63
C ALA A 94 -13.47 4.36 26.73
N GLY A 95 -14.61 3.91 26.22
CA GLY A 95 -14.69 2.83 25.25
C GLY A 95 -14.04 3.20 23.92
N LEU A 96 -14.29 4.39 23.39
CA LEU A 96 -13.63 4.89 22.15
C LEU A 96 -12.10 4.92 22.30
N ARG A 97 -11.62 5.39 23.47
CA ARG A 97 -10.19 5.39 23.81
C ARG A 97 -9.61 3.98 23.85
N ALA A 98 -10.33 3.04 24.46
CA ALA A 98 -9.88 1.65 24.58
C ALA A 98 -9.75 0.98 23.21
N ASP A 99 -10.71 1.20 22.31
CA ASP A 99 -10.70 0.67 20.94
C ASP A 99 -9.52 1.25 20.13
N LEU A 100 -9.24 2.56 20.21
CA LEU A 100 -8.09 3.15 19.57
C LEU A 100 -6.77 2.53 20.04
N LEU A 101 -6.60 2.35 21.35
CA LEU A 101 -5.38 1.72 21.89
C LEU A 101 -5.28 0.24 21.50
N ALA A 102 -6.40 -0.48 21.39
CA ALA A 102 -6.41 -1.85 20.89
C ALA A 102 -5.99 -1.93 19.44
N LEU A 103 -6.47 -1.01 18.59
CA LEU A 103 -6.08 -0.90 17.19
C LEU A 103 -4.58 -0.61 17.04
N LEU A 104 -4.07 0.43 17.67
CA LEU A 104 -2.65 0.82 17.63
C LEU A 104 -1.71 -0.27 18.17
N GLY A 105 -2.17 -1.05 19.16
CA GLY A 105 -1.43 -2.17 19.72
C GLY A 105 -1.58 -3.48 18.93
N SER A 106 -2.39 -3.53 17.87
CA SER A 106 -2.56 -4.74 17.07
C SER A 106 -1.36 -4.97 16.15
N PRO A 107 -0.98 -6.23 15.83
CA PRO A 107 0.17 -6.51 14.97
C PRO A 107 0.09 -5.86 13.58
N GLY A 108 -1.13 -5.68 13.07
CA GLY A 108 -1.37 -5.04 11.77
C GLY A 108 -1.04 -3.55 11.76
N LEU A 109 -1.36 -2.83 12.85
CA LEU A 109 -1.24 -1.37 12.95
C LEU A 109 -0.12 -0.89 13.88
N ALA A 110 0.52 -1.78 14.64
CA ALA A 110 1.67 -1.42 15.47
C ALA A 110 2.85 -0.94 14.64
N ASP A 111 3.73 -0.15 15.28
CA ASP A 111 4.96 0.37 14.68
C ASP A 111 5.79 -0.70 13.97
N LYS A 112 6.23 -0.42 12.77
CA LYS A 112 7.01 -1.32 11.92
C LYS A 112 8.52 -1.10 12.00
N SER A 113 9.00 -0.22 12.88
CA SER A 113 10.44 0.06 13.04
C SER A 113 11.23 -1.22 13.35
N TRP A 114 10.63 -2.18 14.08
CA TRP A 114 11.24 -3.49 14.32
C TRP A 114 11.69 -4.18 13.02
N VAL A 115 10.94 -4.02 11.92
CA VAL A 115 11.30 -4.54 10.60
C VAL A 115 12.19 -3.56 9.86
N THR A 116 11.77 -2.29 9.76
CA THR A 116 12.37 -1.33 8.84
C THR A 116 13.74 -0.83 9.27
N ASP A 117 14.02 -0.79 10.58
CA ASP A 117 15.30 -0.29 11.10
C ASP A 117 16.43 -1.33 10.99
N GLN A 118 16.13 -2.55 10.56
CA GLN A 118 17.12 -3.55 10.19
C GLN A 118 17.79 -3.26 8.84
N TYR A 119 17.29 -2.34 8.06
CA TYR A 119 17.76 -2.01 6.72
C TYR A 119 18.14 -0.54 6.62
N ASP A 120 19.19 -0.23 5.85
CA ASP A 120 19.54 1.14 5.52
C ASP A 120 18.58 1.70 4.44
N ARG A 121 17.57 2.43 4.89
CA ARG A 121 16.58 3.08 4.03
C ARG A 121 17.08 4.39 3.42
N TYR A 122 18.21 4.89 3.89
CA TYR A 122 18.75 6.19 3.52
C TYR A 122 20.08 6.10 2.78
N VAL A 123 20.45 4.87 2.34
CA VAL A 123 21.65 4.66 1.55
C VAL A 123 21.70 5.62 0.36
N ARG A 124 22.89 6.19 0.07
CA ARG A 124 23.13 7.25 -0.92
C ARG A 124 22.54 8.62 -0.60
N GLY A 125 21.71 8.77 0.43
CA GLY A 125 21.16 10.05 0.86
C GLY A 125 20.05 10.64 -0.03
N ASP A 126 19.47 9.84 -0.94
CA ASP A 126 18.45 10.31 -1.86
C ASP A 126 17.02 10.07 -1.35
N THR A 127 16.85 9.30 -0.28
CA THR A 127 15.54 9.08 0.35
C THR A 127 15.12 10.30 1.14
N VAL A 128 14.02 10.93 0.76
CA VAL A 128 13.49 12.14 1.41
C VAL A 128 12.25 11.92 2.25
N LEU A 129 11.48 10.86 1.98
CA LEU A 129 10.45 10.28 2.85
C LEU A 129 10.60 8.75 2.86
N ALA A 130 10.35 8.15 4.00
CA ALA A 130 10.30 6.72 4.19
C ALA A 130 9.27 6.39 5.25
N MET A 131 8.86 5.11 5.37
CA MET A 131 7.96 4.67 6.42
C MET A 131 8.33 5.30 7.78
N PRO A 132 7.38 5.82 8.55
CA PRO A 132 5.93 5.60 8.43
C PRO A 132 5.15 6.61 7.57
N ASP A 133 5.80 7.47 6.78
CA ASP A 133 5.09 8.34 5.85
C ASP A 133 4.35 7.52 4.78
N ASP A 134 3.28 8.06 4.19
CA ASP A 134 2.34 7.36 3.29
C ASP A 134 3.01 6.72 2.06
N ALA A 135 4.07 7.34 1.56
CA ALA A 135 4.88 6.78 0.48
C ALA A 135 6.38 6.98 0.72
N GLY A 136 7.18 6.06 0.21
CA GLY A 136 8.61 6.28 0.03
C GLY A 136 8.84 7.30 -1.09
N LEU A 137 9.65 8.33 -0.85
CA LEU A 137 9.99 9.37 -1.83
C LEU A 137 11.50 9.47 -1.98
N LEU A 138 11.97 9.26 -3.22
CA LEU A 138 13.38 9.34 -3.59
C LEU A 138 13.62 10.55 -4.49
N ARG A 139 14.68 11.32 -4.20
CA ARG A 139 15.17 12.35 -5.09
C ARG A 139 15.95 11.71 -6.23
N VAL A 140 15.58 12.01 -7.47
CA VAL A 140 16.22 11.47 -8.69
C VAL A 140 17.24 12.45 -9.24
N ASP A 141 16.96 13.75 -9.15
CA ASP A 141 17.83 14.82 -9.65
C ASP A 141 17.97 15.92 -8.60
N GLU A 142 19.20 16.21 -8.21
CA GLU A 142 19.49 17.18 -7.14
C GLU A 142 19.24 18.62 -7.58
N ALA A 143 19.54 18.94 -8.83
CA ALA A 143 19.45 20.32 -9.33
C ALA A 143 17.99 20.78 -9.45
N THR A 144 17.15 19.96 -10.02
CA THR A 144 15.72 20.25 -10.20
C THR A 144 14.89 19.93 -8.98
N GLY A 145 15.32 18.94 -8.17
CA GLY A 145 14.53 18.38 -7.09
C GLY A 145 13.53 17.30 -7.55
N LEU A 146 13.62 16.88 -8.82
CA LEU A 146 12.75 15.81 -9.34
C LEU A 146 12.87 14.56 -8.50
N GLY A 147 11.72 13.95 -8.17
CA GLY A 147 11.66 12.71 -7.39
C GLY A 147 10.62 11.73 -7.87
N ILE A 148 10.73 10.51 -7.36
CA ILE A 148 9.76 9.45 -7.55
C ILE A 148 9.21 9.01 -6.19
N ALA A 149 7.89 8.83 -6.12
CA ALA A 149 7.19 8.27 -4.97
C ALA A 149 6.72 6.85 -5.27
N LEU A 150 6.73 6.00 -4.26
CA LEU A 150 6.22 4.63 -4.36
C LEU A 150 5.47 4.27 -3.08
N ALA A 151 4.23 3.84 -3.23
CA ALA A 151 3.43 3.23 -2.17
C ALA A 151 2.97 1.84 -2.60
N THR A 152 2.83 0.95 -1.63
CA THR A 152 2.25 -0.39 -1.84
C THR A 152 1.15 -0.62 -0.84
N ASP A 153 0.05 -1.23 -1.29
CA ASP A 153 -1.03 -1.62 -0.43
C ASP A 153 -1.64 -2.97 -0.82
N GLY A 154 -2.38 -3.58 0.11
CA GLY A 154 -3.10 -4.83 -0.08
C GLY A 154 -3.84 -5.25 1.18
N ASN A 155 -5.17 -5.36 1.11
CA ASN A 155 -6.02 -5.73 2.23
C ASN A 155 -6.75 -7.06 1.98
N GLY A 156 -6.20 -8.15 2.55
CA GLY A 156 -6.77 -9.49 2.41
C GLY A 156 -8.17 -9.64 3.03
N ARG A 157 -8.55 -8.85 4.03
CA ARG A 157 -9.89 -8.85 4.63
C ARG A 157 -10.93 -8.34 3.64
N TYR A 158 -10.67 -7.19 3.02
CA TYR A 158 -11.54 -6.63 1.99
C TYR A 158 -11.67 -7.57 0.78
N CYS A 159 -10.54 -8.09 0.29
CA CYS A 159 -10.55 -9.03 -0.83
C CYS A 159 -11.22 -10.36 -0.50
N ARG A 160 -11.24 -10.80 0.76
CA ARG A 160 -11.99 -11.97 1.20
C ARG A 160 -13.50 -11.72 1.17
N LEU A 161 -13.95 -10.51 1.50
CA LEU A 161 -15.35 -10.11 1.43
C LEU A 161 -15.80 -9.88 -0.01
N ASP A 162 -15.00 -9.19 -0.80
CA ASP A 162 -15.25 -8.93 -2.21
C ASP A 162 -13.92 -8.72 -2.95
N PRO A 163 -13.46 -9.69 -3.76
CA PRO A 163 -12.16 -9.58 -4.44
C PRO A 163 -12.09 -8.41 -5.43
N TYR A 164 -13.19 -8.06 -6.07
CA TYR A 164 -13.25 -6.94 -7.01
C TYR A 164 -13.12 -5.59 -6.28
N LEU A 165 -13.97 -5.35 -5.29
CA LEU A 165 -13.94 -4.10 -4.52
C LEU A 165 -12.68 -3.99 -3.67
N GLY A 166 -12.25 -5.09 -3.01
CA GLY A 166 -11.04 -5.09 -2.19
C GLY A 166 -9.78 -4.77 -2.99
N THR A 167 -9.71 -5.20 -4.25
CA THR A 167 -8.58 -4.83 -5.13
C THR A 167 -8.64 -3.36 -5.56
N GLN A 168 -9.84 -2.83 -5.81
CA GLN A 168 -9.99 -1.39 -6.08
C GLN A 168 -9.61 -0.54 -4.87
N LEU A 169 -9.95 -0.99 -3.65
CA LEU A 169 -9.56 -0.30 -2.41
C LEU A 169 -8.04 -0.28 -2.24
N ALA A 170 -7.35 -1.41 -2.43
CA ALA A 170 -5.89 -1.46 -2.38
C ALA A 170 -5.24 -0.53 -3.43
N LEU A 171 -5.77 -0.50 -4.65
CA LEU A 171 -5.31 0.45 -5.67
C LEU A 171 -5.55 1.90 -5.24
N SER A 172 -6.74 2.20 -4.73
CA SER A 172 -7.13 3.55 -4.30
C SER A 172 -6.25 4.05 -3.15
N GLU A 173 -5.96 3.19 -2.19
CA GLU A 173 -5.10 3.53 -1.05
C GLU A 173 -3.67 3.81 -1.50
N ALA A 174 -3.04 2.91 -2.28
CA ALA A 174 -1.71 3.15 -2.81
C ALA A 174 -1.64 4.42 -3.69
N TYR A 175 -2.70 4.71 -4.46
CA TYR A 175 -2.83 5.92 -5.29
C TYR A 175 -2.91 7.18 -4.42
N ARG A 176 -3.72 7.17 -3.37
CA ARG A 176 -3.90 8.27 -2.42
C ARG A 176 -2.63 8.50 -1.60
N ASN A 177 -1.94 7.44 -1.17
CA ASN A 177 -0.70 7.50 -0.43
C ASN A 177 0.41 8.22 -1.22
N VAL A 178 0.54 7.92 -2.51
CA VAL A 178 1.46 8.66 -3.39
C VAL A 178 1.06 10.13 -3.46
N ALA A 179 -0.23 10.44 -3.62
CA ALA A 179 -0.70 11.82 -3.74
C ALA A 179 -0.54 12.62 -2.43
N ALA A 180 -0.65 11.98 -1.26
CA ALA A 180 -0.48 12.62 0.05
C ALA A 180 0.95 13.17 0.27
N THR A 181 1.95 12.67 -0.46
CA THR A 181 3.31 13.23 -0.45
C THR A 181 3.48 14.47 -1.34
N GLY A 182 2.51 14.76 -2.21
CA GLY A 182 2.56 15.78 -3.26
C GLY A 182 2.99 15.23 -4.63
N ALA A 183 3.25 13.94 -4.73
CA ALA A 183 3.56 13.30 -6.01
C ALA A 183 2.27 13.04 -6.81
N ARG A 184 2.39 13.07 -8.13
CA ARG A 184 1.31 12.71 -9.06
C ARG A 184 1.41 11.23 -9.40
N PRO A 185 0.42 10.39 -9.03
CA PRO A 185 0.39 8.98 -9.40
C PRO A 185 0.42 8.80 -10.92
N LEU A 186 1.20 7.82 -11.41
CA LEU A 186 1.51 7.71 -12.82
C LEU A 186 1.38 6.29 -13.38
N ALA A 187 1.77 5.27 -12.62
CA ALA A 187 1.83 3.90 -13.10
C ALA A 187 1.61 2.91 -11.96
N VAL A 188 1.19 1.70 -12.32
CA VAL A 188 0.85 0.62 -11.39
C VAL A 188 1.69 -0.62 -11.68
N THR A 189 2.12 -1.29 -10.63
CA THR A 189 2.58 -2.68 -10.64
C THR A 189 1.76 -3.50 -9.65
N ASN A 190 1.82 -4.83 -9.73
CA ASN A 190 1.10 -5.68 -8.79
C ASN A 190 1.87 -6.95 -8.42
N CYS A 191 1.47 -7.55 -7.29
CA CYS A 191 1.85 -8.90 -6.91
C CYS A 191 0.58 -9.62 -6.44
N LEU A 192 0.01 -10.47 -7.29
CA LEU A 192 -1.27 -11.12 -7.08
C LEU A 192 -1.06 -12.46 -6.39
N ASN A 193 -1.47 -12.57 -5.10
CA ASN A 193 -1.23 -13.75 -4.27
C ASN A 193 -2.54 -14.47 -3.96
N PHE A 194 -2.64 -15.74 -4.39
CA PHE A 194 -3.85 -16.56 -4.26
C PHE A 194 -3.51 -18.00 -3.88
N GLY A 195 -4.51 -18.76 -3.43
CA GLY A 195 -4.41 -20.19 -3.17
C GLY A 195 -4.19 -21.03 -4.43
N SER A 196 -4.60 -22.31 -4.39
CA SER A 196 -4.45 -23.20 -5.55
C SER A 196 -5.36 -22.80 -6.72
N PRO A 197 -4.80 -22.61 -7.93
CA PRO A 197 -5.60 -22.33 -9.13
C PRO A 197 -6.41 -23.53 -9.62
N GLU A 198 -6.29 -24.70 -8.99
CA GLU A 198 -7.10 -25.89 -9.26
C GLU A 198 -8.46 -25.81 -8.57
N ASP A 199 -8.59 -24.93 -7.56
CA ASP A 199 -9.87 -24.62 -6.92
C ASP A 199 -10.64 -23.56 -7.74
N PRO A 200 -11.82 -23.89 -8.28
CA PRO A 200 -12.63 -22.93 -9.03
C PRO A 200 -13.03 -21.67 -8.24
N ALA A 201 -13.11 -21.78 -6.90
CA ALA A 201 -13.41 -20.63 -6.04
C ALA A 201 -12.22 -19.67 -5.98
N VAL A 202 -11.00 -20.17 -5.87
CA VAL A 202 -9.77 -19.36 -5.92
C VAL A 202 -9.62 -18.69 -7.29
N MET A 203 -9.89 -19.42 -8.36
CA MET A 203 -9.84 -18.84 -9.71
C MET A 203 -10.91 -17.77 -9.94
N TRP A 204 -12.10 -17.91 -9.34
CA TRP A 204 -13.09 -16.83 -9.34
C TRP A 204 -12.59 -15.60 -8.60
N GLN A 205 -11.99 -15.77 -7.41
CA GLN A 205 -11.40 -14.66 -6.65
C GLN A 205 -10.31 -13.93 -7.46
N PHE A 206 -9.44 -14.69 -8.12
CA PHE A 206 -8.39 -14.14 -8.98
C PHE A 206 -8.97 -13.34 -10.15
N ALA A 207 -9.97 -13.89 -10.85
CA ALA A 207 -10.60 -13.21 -11.98
C ALA A 207 -11.28 -11.90 -11.56
N GLU A 208 -12.01 -11.91 -10.43
CA GLU A 208 -12.65 -10.70 -9.90
C GLU A 208 -11.62 -9.66 -9.45
N ALA A 209 -10.54 -10.07 -8.79
CA ALA A 209 -9.46 -9.18 -8.39
C ALA A 209 -8.77 -8.54 -9.62
N ALA A 210 -8.45 -9.34 -10.64
CA ALA A 210 -7.85 -8.83 -11.87
C ALA A 210 -8.78 -7.85 -12.60
N ARG A 211 -10.09 -8.12 -12.63
CA ARG A 211 -11.09 -7.22 -13.19
C ARG A 211 -11.19 -5.93 -12.39
N GLY A 212 -11.22 -6.02 -11.03
CA GLY A 212 -11.22 -4.86 -10.15
C GLY A 212 -10.02 -3.95 -10.37
N LEU A 213 -8.82 -4.54 -10.53
CA LEU A 213 -7.60 -3.79 -10.83
C LEU A 213 -7.67 -3.11 -12.21
N ALA A 214 -8.13 -3.83 -13.24
CA ALA A 214 -8.22 -3.30 -14.60
C ALA A 214 -9.20 -2.11 -14.68
N ASP A 215 -10.41 -2.28 -14.12
CA ASP A 215 -11.43 -1.23 -14.11
C ASP A 215 -10.97 -0.03 -13.26
N GLY A 216 -10.34 -0.28 -12.11
CA GLY A 216 -9.78 0.77 -11.26
C GLY A 216 -8.67 1.56 -11.93
N CYS A 217 -7.71 0.89 -12.57
CA CYS A 217 -6.63 1.52 -13.31
C CYS A 217 -7.16 2.37 -14.49
N ALA A 218 -8.17 1.87 -15.21
CA ALA A 218 -8.80 2.61 -16.29
C ALA A 218 -9.50 3.88 -15.78
N ALA A 219 -10.23 3.80 -14.66
CA ALA A 219 -10.90 4.94 -14.05
C ALA A 219 -9.94 6.00 -13.48
N LEU A 220 -8.85 5.57 -12.85
CA LEU A 220 -7.84 6.47 -12.30
C LEU A 220 -6.85 6.98 -13.34
N GLY A 221 -6.83 6.39 -14.55
CA GLY A 221 -5.93 6.81 -15.64
C GLY A 221 -4.48 6.39 -15.42
N VAL A 222 -4.21 5.31 -14.68
CA VAL A 222 -2.87 4.80 -14.37
C VAL A 222 -2.66 3.41 -15.00
N PRO A 223 -1.75 3.26 -15.97
CA PRO A 223 -1.52 1.98 -16.63
C PRO A 223 -0.76 1.00 -15.74
N VAL A 224 -1.06 -0.29 -15.88
CA VAL A 224 -0.25 -1.37 -15.32
C VAL A 224 0.99 -1.59 -16.19
N THR A 225 2.19 -1.44 -15.62
CA THR A 225 3.46 -1.57 -16.33
C THR A 225 4.09 -2.95 -16.19
N GLY A 226 3.65 -3.73 -15.21
CA GLY A 226 4.14 -5.07 -14.94
C GLY A 226 3.52 -5.64 -13.70
N GLY A 227 3.89 -6.86 -13.36
CA GLY A 227 3.39 -7.50 -12.17
C GLY A 227 3.85 -8.94 -12.02
N ASN A 228 3.39 -9.59 -10.96
CA ASN A 228 3.64 -10.98 -10.65
C ASN A 228 2.35 -11.68 -10.22
N VAL A 229 2.22 -12.95 -10.53
CA VAL A 229 1.17 -13.82 -10.01
C VAL A 229 1.81 -14.95 -9.22
N SER A 230 1.33 -15.14 -7.99
CA SER A 230 1.74 -16.22 -7.10
C SER A 230 0.53 -17.06 -6.72
N PHE A 231 0.52 -18.32 -7.12
CA PHE A 231 -0.49 -19.30 -6.76
C PHE A 231 0.05 -20.32 -5.75
N TYR A 232 -0.84 -21.21 -5.29
CA TYR A 232 -0.54 -22.27 -4.30
C TYR A 232 -0.10 -21.71 -2.94
N ASN A 233 -0.47 -20.47 -2.59
CA ASN A 233 -0.21 -19.90 -1.28
C ASN A 233 -1.21 -20.47 -0.28
N GLN A 234 -0.84 -21.58 0.36
CA GLN A 234 -1.69 -22.31 1.30
C GLN A 234 -0.88 -23.15 2.27
N THR A 235 -1.47 -23.45 3.42
CA THR A 235 -0.94 -24.42 4.39
C THR A 235 -1.90 -25.60 4.46
N GLY A 236 -1.45 -26.78 3.96
CA GLY A 236 -2.35 -27.92 3.76
C GLY A 236 -3.49 -27.56 2.79
N THR A 237 -4.73 -27.63 3.26
CA THR A 237 -5.93 -27.26 2.48
C THR A 237 -6.40 -25.82 2.73
N ALA A 238 -5.79 -25.09 3.68
CA ALA A 238 -6.19 -23.72 4.00
C ALA A 238 -5.44 -22.72 3.10
N ALA A 239 -6.15 -22.14 2.13
CA ALA A 239 -5.64 -21.07 1.29
C ALA A 239 -5.52 -19.75 2.09
N ILE A 240 -4.59 -18.92 1.70
CA ILE A 240 -4.54 -17.51 2.19
C ILE A 240 -5.82 -16.77 1.76
N HIS A 241 -6.12 -15.66 2.41
CA HIS A 241 -7.07 -14.71 1.82
C HIS A 241 -6.55 -14.23 0.46
N PRO A 242 -7.43 -13.90 -0.51
CA PRO A 242 -7.02 -13.26 -1.74
C PRO A 242 -6.23 -11.98 -1.40
N THR A 243 -4.99 -11.91 -1.84
CA THR A 243 -4.12 -10.79 -1.49
C THR A 243 -3.42 -10.21 -2.73
N PRO A 244 -4.15 -9.48 -3.57
CA PRO A 244 -3.55 -8.63 -4.58
C PRO A 244 -2.85 -7.47 -3.87
N VAL A 245 -1.52 -7.43 -3.94
CA VAL A 245 -0.73 -6.29 -3.52
C VAL A 245 -0.53 -5.39 -4.73
N VAL A 246 -0.85 -4.11 -4.58
CA VAL A 246 -0.77 -3.10 -5.64
C VAL A 246 0.31 -2.11 -5.28
N GLY A 247 1.21 -1.81 -6.21
CA GLY A 247 2.20 -0.75 -6.08
C GLY A 247 1.87 0.39 -7.04
N VAL A 248 1.86 1.63 -6.53
CA VAL A 248 1.66 2.84 -7.35
C VAL A 248 2.92 3.68 -7.31
N LEU A 249 3.43 3.99 -8.52
CA LEU A 249 4.54 4.90 -8.72
C LEU A 249 4.02 6.26 -9.13
N GLY A 250 4.57 7.31 -8.54
CA GLY A 250 4.29 8.69 -8.90
C GLY A 250 5.54 9.52 -9.11
N VAL A 251 5.36 10.71 -9.70
CA VAL A 251 6.42 11.69 -9.92
C VAL A 251 6.15 12.92 -9.10
N HIS A 252 7.17 13.40 -8.40
CA HIS A 252 7.17 14.65 -7.64
C HIS A 252 8.08 15.66 -8.34
N ASP A 253 7.53 16.78 -8.76
CA ASP A 253 8.25 17.77 -9.55
C ASP A 253 9.40 18.45 -8.76
N ASP A 254 9.23 18.62 -7.44
CA ASP A 254 10.27 19.14 -6.54
C ASP A 254 10.08 18.60 -5.11
N VAL A 255 10.88 17.60 -4.74
CA VAL A 255 10.81 16.95 -3.42
C VAL A 255 11.01 17.89 -2.23
N ARG A 256 11.52 19.08 -2.44
CA ARG A 256 11.67 20.11 -1.38
C ARG A 256 10.32 20.64 -0.89
N ARG A 257 9.26 20.51 -1.71
CA ARG A 257 7.89 20.92 -1.38
C ARG A 257 7.05 19.82 -0.72
N ARG A 258 7.58 18.59 -0.64
CA ARG A 258 6.86 17.47 -0.05
C ARG A 258 6.32 17.78 1.35
N VAL A 259 5.27 17.08 1.73
CA VAL A 259 4.81 16.97 3.11
C VAL A 259 4.86 15.52 3.55
N GLY A 260 4.98 15.27 4.85
CA GLY A 260 4.80 13.97 5.47
C GLY A 260 3.56 13.97 6.34
N ILE A 261 3.31 12.84 7.02
CA ILE A 261 2.12 12.68 7.87
C ILE A 261 2.22 13.41 9.19
N GLY A 262 3.44 13.72 9.68
CA GLY A 262 3.69 14.19 11.06
C GLY A 262 3.22 15.62 11.31
N PHE A 263 2.44 15.83 12.37
CA PHE A 263 2.09 17.16 12.85
C PHE A 263 3.32 17.85 13.45
N ARG A 264 3.57 19.07 13.04
CA ARG A 264 4.73 19.85 13.49
C ARG A 264 4.32 20.81 14.63
N ASP A 265 5.30 21.24 15.42
CA ASP A 265 5.10 22.22 16.50
C ASP A 265 4.86 23.64 15.93
N VAL A 266 3.89 23.73 15.04
CA VAL A 266 3.32 24.97 14.51
C VAL A 266 1.82 24.80 14.53
N PRO A 267 1.06 25.65 15.22
CA PRO A 267 -0.40 25.57 15.20
C PRO A 267 -0.89 25.56 13.75
N ALA A 268 -1.68 24.56 13.40
CA ALA A 268 -2.25 24.40 12.08
C ALA A 268 -3.69 23.89 12.21
N ASP A 269 -4.57 24.34 11.35
CA ASP A 269 -5.95 23.87 11.32
C ASP A 269 -6.01 22.48 10.71
N LEU A 270 -6.69 21.57 11.42
CA LEU A 270 -6.94 20.21 10.94
C LEU A 270 -8.23 20.17 10.14
N VAL A 271 -8.12 19.68 8.91
CA VAL A 271 -9.24 19.53 8.00
C VAL A 271 -9.36 18.06 7.58
N LEU A 272 -10.55 17.51 7.78
CA LEU A 272 -10.93 16.19 7.26
C LEU A 272 -11.47 16.38 5.84
N LEU A 273 -10.87 15.67 4.88
CA LEU A 273 -11.23 15.65 3.49
C LEU A 273 -12.03 14.39 3.16
N GLY A 274 -12.99 14.51 2.24
CA GLY A 274 -13.84 13.42 1.79
C GLY A 274 -15.09 13.23 2.65
N ARG A 275 -15.81 12.13 2.40
CA ARG A 275 -17.10 11.81 3.08
C ARG A 275 -16.91 10.59 3.97
N THR A 276 -17.45 10.65 5.19
CA THR A 276 -17.49 9.51 6.10
C THR A 276 -18.88 8.88 6.07
N GLY A 277 -18.95 7.58 5.76
CA GLY A 277 -20.13 6.74 5.87
C GLY A 277 -19.97 5.71 6.99
N PRO A 278 -21.02 4.94 7.36
CA PRO A 278 -20.93 3.87 8.35
C PRO A 278 -20.36 2.57 7.72
N GLU A 279 -19.12 2.60 7.27
CA GLU A 279 -18.48 1.52 6.51
C GLU A 279 -17.48 0.77 7.39
N PHE A 280 -17.93 -0.39 7.90
CA PHE A 280 -17.18 -1.23 8.84
C PHE A 280 -16.93 -2.66 8.35
N GLY A 281 -17.41 -3.05 7.18
CA GLY A 281 -17.22 -4.39 6.63
C GLY A 281 -15.75 -4.68 6.33
N GLY A 282 -15.16 -5.64 7.05
CA GLY A 282 -13.74 -5.97 6.95
C GLY A 282 -12.80 -4.97 7.61
N SER A 283 -13.32 -3.96 8.33
CA SER A 283 -12.51 -2.94 8.99
C SER A 283 -11.60 -3.52 10.07
N ALA A 284 -10.51 -2.80 10.35
CA ALA A 284 -9.60 -3.12 11.45
C ALA A 284 -10.34 -3.12 12.79
N TRP A 285 -11.29 -2.18 13.01
CA TRP A 285 -12.10 -2.17 14.21
C TRP A 285 -12.91 -3.46 14.39
N ALA A 286 -13.66 -3.88 13.38
CA ALA A 286 -14.46 -5.11 13.46
C ALA A 286 -13.56 -6.35 13.67
N HIS A 287 -12.40 -6.39 13.02
CA HIS A 287 -11.47 -7.49 13.15
C HIS A 287 -10.75 -7.51 14.52
N VAL A 288 -10.15 -6.41 14.94
CA VAL A 288 -9.31 -6.34 16.14
C VAL A 288 -10.15 -6.37 17.41
N CYS A 289 -11.22 -5.57 17.46
CA CYS A 289 -12.01 -5.46 18.68
C CYS A 289 -13.04 -6.60 18.84
N HIS A 290 -13.45 -7.26 17.73
CA HIS A 290 -14.52 -8.27 17.77
C HIS A 290 -14.16 -9.60 17.12
N GLY A 291 -12.97 -9.76 16.51
CA GLY A 291 -12.62 -10.98 15.74
C GLY A 291 -13.55 -11.23 14.55
N HIS A 292 -14.23 -10.18 14.06
CA HIS A 292 -15.27 -10.29 13.06
C HIS A 292 -14.72 -10.06 11.64
N LEU A 293 -15.16 -10.90 10.71
CA LEU A 293 -14.94 -10.73 9.28
C LEU A 293 -16.25 -10.99 8.55
N GLY A 294 -16.94 -9.94 8.13
CA GLY A 294 -18.22 -10.02 7.45
C GLY A 294 -18.69 -8.66 6.97
N GLY A 295 -19.85 -8.64 6.31
CA GLY A 295 -20.41 -7.48 5.67
C GLY A 295 -19.85 -7.24 4.27
N ARG A 296 -19.94 -6.00 3.82
CA ARG A 296 -19.36 -5.54 2.55
C ARG A 296 -18.21 -4.59 2.85
N PRO A 297 -17.09 -4.69 2.10
CA PRO A 297 -16.04 -3.69 2.22
C PRO A 297 -16.57 -2.31 1.81
N PRO A 298 -15.89 -1.21 2.20
CA PRO A 298 -16.23 0.13 1.72
C PRO A 298 -16.34 0.17 0.20
N ALA A 299 -17.25 1.00 -0.31
CA ALA A 299 -17.40 1.17 -1.76
C ALA A 299 -16.42 2.23 -2.25
N PRO A 300 -15.43 1.87 -3.11
CA PRO A 300 -14.53 2.87 -3.65
C PRO A 300 -15.26 3.82 -4.61
N ASP A 301 -15.11 5.12 -4.39
CA ASP A 301 -15.50 6.17 -5.33
C ASP A 301 -14.25 6.67 -6.06
N LEU A 302 -13.98 6.09 -7.23
CA LEU A 302 -12.75 6.34 -7.98
C LEU A 302 -12.68 7.78 -8.54
N ASP A 303 -13.82 8.44 -8.74
CA ASP A 303 -13.84 9.85 -9.11
C ASP A 303 -13.47 10.73 -7.92
N ALA A 304 -13.98 10.43 -6.73
CA ALA A 304 -13.59 11.12 -5.50
C ALA A 304 -12.11 10.91 -5.17
N GLU A 305 -11.55 9.70 -5.38
CA GLU A 305 -10.12 9.43 -5.23
C GLU A 305 -9.27 10.30 -6.15
N ARG A 306 -9.66 10.41 -7.41
CA ARG A 306 -8.95 11.25 -8.39
C ARG A 306 -9.02 12.74 -8.03
N GLN A 307 -10.20 13.22 -7.57
CA GLN A 307 -10.38 14.59 -7.12
C GLN A 307 -9.54 14.90 -5.87
N LEU A 308 -9.53 13.99 -4.90
CA LEU A 308 -8.74 14.12 -3.67
C LEU A 308 -7.24 14.15 -3.99
N ALA A 309 -6.75 13.25 -4.83
CA ALA A 309 -5.35 13.22 -5.23
C ALA A 309 -4.92 14.51 -5.95
N ALA A 310 -5.77 15.03 -6.84
CA ALA A 310 -5.50 16.29 -7.52
C ALA A 310 -5.47 17.48 -6.56
N LEU A 311 -6.40 17.54 -5.59
CA LEU A 311 -6.39 18.54 -4.52
C LEU A 311 -5.12 18.48 -3.69
N LEU A 312 -4.73 17.29 -3.21
CA LEU A 312 -3.53 17.12 -2.37
C LEU A 312 -2.27 17.56 -3.11
N ALA A 313 -2.07 17.11 -4.35
CA ALA A 313 -0.93 17.51 -5.17
C ALA A 313 -0.88 19.04 -5.38
N ALA A 314 -1.99 19.69 -5.69
CA ALA A 314 -2.07 21.13 -5.89
C ALA A 314 -1.81 21.89 -4.57
N ALA A 315 -2.45 21.53 -3.47
CA ALA A 315 -2.30 22.19 -2.18
C ALA A 315 -0.86 22.09 -1.64
N ILE A 316 -0.19 20.96 -1.88
CA ILE A 316 1.22 20.75 -1.50
C ILE A 316 2.13 21.59 -2.41
N ALA A 317 1.90 21.61 -3.72
CA ALA A 317 2.65 22.42 -4.67
C ALA A 317 2.56 23.92 -4.36
N ASP A 318 1.40 24.38 -3.91
CA ASP A 318 1.16 25.77 -3.51
C ASP A 318 1.65 26.09 -2.08
N GLY A 319 2.15 25.07 -1.35
CA GLY A 319 2.70 25.24 0.00
C GLY A 319 1.65 25.50 1.08
N LEU A 320 0.38 25.13 0.84
CA LEU A 320 -0.74 25.38 1.76
C LEU A 320 -0.77 24.42 2.95
N LEU A 321 -0.14 23.25 2.84
CA LEU A 321 -0.19 22.18 3.85
C LEU A 321 1.12 22.08 4.63
N ALA A 322 0.99 21.80 5.93
CA ALA A 322 2.10 21.45 6.83
C ALA A 322 2.25 19.91 6.97
N ALA A 323 1.14 19.17 6.88
CA ALA A 323 1.09 17.70 6.88
C ALA A 323 -0.12 17.21 6.08
N ALA A 324 -0.02 16.01 5.56
CA ALA A 324 -1.13 15.29 4.94
C ALA A 324 -0.97 13.80 5.24
N HIS A 325 -2.07 13.12 5.55
CA HIS A 325 -2.12 11.68 5.80
C HIS A 325 -3.42 11.12 5.25
N ASP A 326 -3.35 9.98 4.57
CA ASP A 326 -4.54 9.29 4.12
C ASP A 326 -5.34 8.69 5.30
N LEU A 327 -6.58 8.30 5.07
CA LEU A 327 -7.36 7.53 6.02
C LEU A 327 -7.63 6.14 5.43
N SER A 328 -7.16 5.11 6.15
CA SER A 328 -7.27 3.71 5.76
C SER A 328 -7.61 2.84 6.97
N ASP A 329 -6.88 1.76 7.22
CA ASP A 329 -7.09 0.83 8.34
C ASP A 329 -7.15 1.56 9.70
N GLY A 330 -8.26 1.39 10.41
CA GLY A 330 -8.53 2.05 11.72
C GLY A 330 -9.07 3.47 11.62
N GLY A 331 -9.24 4.01 10.41
CA GLY A 331 -9.91 5.27 10.12
C GLY A 331 -9.20 6.51 10.68
N LEU A 332 -9.97 7.58 10.93
CA LEU A 332 -9.44 8.87 11.41
C LEU A 332 -8.71 8.74 12.76
N ALA A 333 -9.15 7.83 13.63
CA ALA A 333 -8.56 7.67 14.97
C ALA A 333 -7.09 7.24 14.88
N VAL A 334 -6.78 6.27 14.02
CA VAL A 334 -5.42 5.76 13.81
C VAL A 334 -4.60 6.81 13.06
N ALA A 335 -5.12 7.42 12.00
CA ALA A 335 -4.41 8.45 11.24
C ALA A 335 -4.00 9.66 12.10
N LEU A 336 -4.87 10.13 13.00
CA LEU A 336 -4.51 11.19 13.95
C LEU A 336 -3.42 10.76 14.93
N ALA A 337 -3.49 9.53 15.44
CA ALA A 337 -2.47 9.00 16.36
C ALA A 337 -1.10 8.87 15.68
N GLU A 338 -1.05 8.35 14.46
CA GLU A 338 0.17 8.22 13.66
C GLU A 338 0.77 9.57 13.32
N SER A 339 -0.06 10.54 12.91
CA SER A 339 0.39 11.92 12.66
C SER A 339 0.96 12.59 13.91
N CYS A 340 0.32 12.39 15.06
CA CYS A 340 0.83 12.91 16.33
C CYS A 340 2.17 12.24 16.70
N LEU A 341 2.27 10.93 16.61
CA LEU A 341 3.48 10.17 16.95
C LEU A 341 4.64 10.52 16.00
N ARG A 342 4.37 10.61 14.70
CA ARG A 342 5.38 10.95 13.70
C ARG A 342 5.95 12.35 13.87
N GLY A 343 5.10 13.29 14.26
CA GLY A 343 5.49 14.70 14.42
C GLY A 343 5.95 15.07 15.82
N GLY A 344 5.63 14.26 16.83
CA GLY A 344 5.88 14.57 18.24
C GLY A 344 5.01 15.70 18.78
N THR A 345 3.92 16.02 18.09
CA THR A 345 2.99 17.11 18.42
C THR A 345 1.57 16.58 18.48
N GLY A 346 0.85 16.87 19.56
CA GLY A 346 -0.54 16.44 19.75
C GLY A 346 -1.51 17.21 18.87
N CYS A 347 -2.79 16.90 19.06
CA CYS A 347 -3.89 17.64 18.44
C CYS A 347 -5.13 17.62 19.30
N THR A 348 -6.01 18.59 19.05
CA THR A 348 -7.36 18.61 19.62
C THR A 348 -8.36 18.66 18.48
N VAL A 349 -9.26 17.67 18.45
CA VAL A 349 -10.32 17.58 17.44
C VAL A 349 -11.69 17.61 18.08
N ARG A 350 -12.63 18.25 17.39
CA ARG A 350 -14.05 18.26 17.71
C ARG A 350 -14.81 17.57 16.59
N LEU A 351 -15.48 16.50 16.94
CA LEU A 351 -16.19 15.64 16.00
C LEU A 351 -17.70 15.88 16.06
N PRO A 352 -18.46 15.50 15.01
CA PRO A 352 -19.92 15.56 15.03
C PRO A 352 -20.54 14.60 16.04
N GLU A 353 -21.88 14.56 16.15
CA GLU A 353 -22.64 13.81 17.15
C GLU A 353 -22.37 12.29 17.19
N ASP A 354 -21.94 11.68 16.08
CA ASP A 354 -21.49 10.27 16.07
C ASP A 354 -19.96 10.18 15.97
N PRO A 355 -19.23 10.34 17.09
CA PRO A 355 -17.77 10.26 17.10
C PRO A 355 -17.26 8.87 16.75
N PHE A 356 -18.01 7.80 17.02
CA PHE A 356 -17.61 6.43 16.71
C PHE A 356 -17.46 6.24 15.20
N THR A 357 -18.49 6.59 14.42
CA THR A 357 -18.44 6.48 12.96
C THR A 357 -17.36 7.38 12.36
N THR A 358 -17.21 8.60 12.86
CA THR A 358 -16.18 9.52 12.36
C THR A 358 -14.76 9.00 12.63
N LEU A 359 -14.52 8.40 13.79
CA LEU A 359 -13.20 7.91 14.20
C LEU A 359 -12.81 6.60 13.50
N PHE A 360 -13.71 5.63 13.43
CA PHE A 360 -13.36 4.24 13.11
C PHE A 360 -13.90 3.71 11.78
N SER A 361 -14.74 4.48 11.08
CA SER A 361 -15.13 4.10 9.72
C SER A 361 -13.92 4.13 8.79
N GLU A 362 -13.86 3.17 7.88
CA GLU A 362 -12.80 3.05 6.88
C GLU A 362 -13.31 3.42 5.47
N SER A 363 -14.19 4.43 5.38
CA SER A 363 -14.64 4.97 4.09
C SER A 363 -13.45 5.42 3.24
N ALA A 364 -13.45 5.07 1.97
CA ALA A 364 -12.41 5.43 1.02
C ALA A 364 -12.42 6.94 0.65
N ALA A 365 -11.47 7.39 -0.14
CA ALA A 365 -11.32 8.76 -0.64
C ALA A 365 -11.31 9.82 0.50
N ARG A 366 -10.58 9.56 1.58
CA ARG A 366 -10.44 10.49 2.70
C ARG A 366 -8.97 10.74 3.05
N ALA A 367 -8.73 11.94 3.56
CA ALA A 367 -7.43 12.31 4.14
C ALA A 367 -7.63 13.29 5.29
N VAL A 368 -6.68 13.36 6.23
CA VAL A 368 -6.54 14.45 7.19
C VAL A 368 -5.35 15.31 6.81
N VAL A 369 -5.56 16.62 6.78
CA VAL A 369 -4.49 17.57 6.45
C VAL A 369 -4.35 18.64 7.54
N ALA A 370 -3.12 19.08 7.76
CA ALA A 370 -2.81 20.24 8.59
C ALA A 370 -2.57 21.44 7.67
N VAL A 371 -3.50 22.39 7.66
CA VAL A 371 -3.44 23.60 6.84
C VAL A 371 -2.55 24.65 7.54
N ARG A 372 -1.61 25.23 6.80
CA ARG A 372 -0.70 26.24 7.35
C ARG A 372 -1.46 27.50 7.78
N PRO A 373 -1.06 28.15 8.90
CA PRO A 373 -1.67 29.40 9.32
C PRO A 373 -1.67 30.45 8.21
N GLY A 374 -2.84 31.05 7.97
CA GLY A 374 -3.05 32.05 6.91
C GLY A 374 -3.35 31.46 5.52
N SER A 375 -3.38 30.14 5.39
CA SER A 375 -3.72 29.45 4.13
C SER A 375 -5.14 28.90 4.09
N GLU A 376 -5.94 29.07 5.14
CA GLU A 376 -7.25 28.42 5.34
C GLU A 376 -8.23 28.81 4.21
N THR A 377 -8.30 30.09 3.88
CA THR A 377 -9.20 30.58 2.80
C THR A 377 -8.77 30.04 1.44
N ALA A 378 -7.47 30.07 1.13
CA ALA A 378 -6.94 29.58 -0.15
C ALA A 378 -7.16 28.09 -0.28
N PHE A 379 -6.90 27.32 0.79
CA PHE A 379 -7.14 25.88 0.82
C PHE A 379 -8.63 25.53 0.64
N GLY A 380 -9.54 26.25 1.34
CA GLY A 380 -10.98 26.04 1.21
C GLY A 380 -11.47 26.26 -0.22
N GLN A 381 -11.00 27.33 -0.87
CA GLN A 381 -11.33 27.62 -2.29
C GLN A 381 -10.79 26.54 -3.23
N LEU A 382 -9.58 26.05 -2.96
CA LEU A 382 -8.99 24.98 -3.76
C LEU A 382 -9.76 23.67 -3.59
N ALA A 383 -10.17 23.30 -2.36
CA ALA A 383 -10.99 22.12 -2.10
C ALA A 383 -12.35 22.20 -2.82
N GLU A 384 -13.00 23.35 -2.78
CA GLU A 384 -14.25 23.60 -3.51
C GLU A 384 -14.06 23.46 -5.03
N ALA A 385 -12.98 24.02 -5.58
CA ALA A 385 -12.68 23.94 -7.01
C ALA A 385 -12.42 22.50 -7.48
N HIS A 386 -11.87 21.64 -6.62
CA HIS A 386 -11.70 20.21 -6.89
C HIS A 386 -12.92 19.36 -6.55
N GLY A 387 -13.99 19.95 -5.98
CA GLY A 387 -15.20 19.22 -5.58
C GLY A 387 -15.00 18.29 -4.39
N VAL A 388 -13.95 18.49 -3.58
CA VAL A 388 -13.66 17.66 -2.41
C VAL A 388 -14.31 18.25 -1.16
N PRO A 389 -15.19 17.51 -0.47
CA PRO A 389 -15.70 17.94 0.82
C PRO A 389 -14.57 18.16 1.83
N ALA A 390 -14.59 19.30 2.51
CA ALA A 390 -13.59 19.68 3.48
C ALA A 390 -14.28 20.17 4.77
N ALA A 391 -13.94 19.56 5.91
CA ALA A 391 -14.51 19.92 7.20
C ALA A 391 -13.38 20.24 8.19
N GLY A 392 -13.37 21.45 8.75
CA GLY A 392 -12.49 21.80 9.85
C GLY A 392 -12.86 20.99 11.09
N ILE A 393 -11.90 20.22 11.63
CA ILE A 393 -12.13 19.33 12.77
C ILE A 393 -11.35 19.70 14.02
N GLY A 394 -10.42 20.66 13.94
CA GLY A 394 -9.63 21.05 15.11
C GLY A 394 -8.30 21.68 14.74
N SER A 395 -7.31 21.50 15.60
CA SER A 395 -5.95 22.07 15.40
C SER A 395 -4.87 21.19 16.01
N THR A 396 -3.64 21.34 15.48
CA THR A 396 -2.43 20.74 16.04
C THR A 396 -1.94 21.51 17.27
N GLY A 397 -1.28 20.81 18.19
CA GLY A 397 -0.64 21.40 19.38
C GLY A 397 -0.75 20.52 20.61
N GLY A 398 0.06 20.82 21.62
CA GLY A 398 0.11 20.09 22.88
C GLY A 398 0.85 18.76 22.79
N ASP A 399 0.70 17.95 23.85
CA ASP A 399 1.39 16.68 24.06
C ASP A 399 0.44 15.47 24.11
N SER A 400 -0.79 15.65 23.65
CA SER A 400 -1.85 14.64 23.73
C SER A 400 -2.71 14.64 22.46
N LEU A 401 -3.22 13.47 22.07
CA LEU A 401 -4.34 13.35 21.15
C LEU A 401 -5.64 13.54 21.95
N THR A 402 -6.36 14.60 21.69
CA THR A 402 -7.61 14.95 22.38
C THR A 402 -8.78 14.94 21.41
N VAL A 403 -9.79 14.15 21.71
CA VAL A 403 -11.11 14.22 21.09
C VAL A 403 -12.05 14.90 22.08
N ASP A 404 -12.44 16.15 21.78
CA ASP A 404 -13.18 17.03 22.68
C ASP A 404 -14.49 16.38 23.14
N GLY A 405 -14.70 16.39 24.45
CA GLY A 405 -15.85 15.73 25.09
C GLY A 405 -15.82 14.20 25.16
N CYS A 406 -14.79 13.54 24.60
CA CYS A 406 -14.67 12.09 24.59
C CYS A 406 -13.48 11.60 25.41
N PHE A 407 -12.24 11.88 24.97
CA PHE A 407 -11.03 11.41 25.65
C PHE A 407 -9.80 12.27 25.32
N ALA A 408 -8.77 12.13 26.14
CA ALA A 408 -7.42 12.60 25.84
C ALA A 408 -6.43 11.47 26.14
N ILE A 409 -5.42 11.29 25.27
CA ILE A 409 -4.36 10.30 25.40
C ILE A 409 -3.02 11.00 25.23
N PRO A 410 -2.15 10.98 26.26
CA PRO A 410 -0.79 11.51 26.14
C PRO A 410 0.01 10.81 25.04
N LEU A 411 0.83 11.53 24.29
CA LEU A 411 1.68 10.94 23.23
C LEU A 411 2.59 9.84 23.77
N ALA A 412 3.08 9.97 25.00
CA ALA A 412 3.89 8.94 25.65
C ALA A 412 3.15 7.60 25.79
N GLU A 413 1.84 7.64 26.08
CA GLU A 413 1.00 6.45 26.18
C GLU A 413 0.74 5.84 24.79
N LEU A 414 0.39 6.67 23.80
CA LEU A 414 0.24 6.22 22.40
C LEU A 414 1.51 5.54 21.90
N ALA A 415 2.67 6.16 22.11
CA ALA A 415 3.96 5.63 21.71
C ALA A 415 4.25 4.27 22.38
N ALA A 416 4.03 4.17 23.69
CA ALA A 416 4.25 2.94 24.45
C ALA A 416 3.39 1.77 23.94
N VAL A 417 2.13 2.04 23.56
CA VAL A 417 1.24 1.01 23.00
C VAL A 417 1.67 0.65 21.57
N HIS A 418 1.94 1.64 20.74
CA HIS A 418 2.26 1.47 19.33
C HIS A 418 3.56 0.68 19.11
N THR A 419 4.61 0.96 19.90
CA THR A 419 5.96 0.41 19.67
C THR A 419 6.21 -0.97 20.33
N ARG A 420 5.40 -1.40 21.31
CA ARG A 420 5.70 -2.61 22.09
C ARG A 420 5.42 -3.93 21.38
N THR A 421 4.49 -3.96 20.42
CA THR A 421 3.87 -5.21 19.95
C THR A 421 4.82 -6.10 19.18
N LEU A 422 5.52 -5.59 18.16
CA LEU A 422 6.46 -6.42 17.38
C LEU A 422 7.67 -6.89 18.22
N PRO A 423 8.31 -6.04 19.04
CA PRO A 423 9.35 -6.51 19.94
C PRO A 423 8.86 -7.57 20.95
N ALA A 424 7.62 -7.46 21.42
CA ALA A 424 7.05 -8.48 22.34
C ALA A 424 6.81 -9.83 21.65
N LEU A 425 6.43 -9.82 20.37
CA LEU A 425 6.18 -11.02 19.59
C LEU A 425 7.46 -11.71 19.09
N PHE A 426 8.45 -10.94 18.67
CA PHE A 426 9.63 -11.46 17.95
C PHE A 426 10.95 -11.25 18.71
N GLY A 427 10.92 -10.62 19.88
CA GLY A 427 12.13 -10.21 20.62
C GLY A 427 12.65 -8.84 20.20
N PRO A 428 13.65 -8.30 20.91
CA PRO A 428 14.26 -7.03 20.56
C PRO A 428 14.98 -7.14 19.21
N VAL A 429 15.06 -6.02 18.51
CA VAL A 429 15.90 -5.92 17.30
C VAL A 429 17.33 -6.22 17.70
N LEU A 430 17.94 -7.24 17.09
CA LEU A 430 19.36 -7.50 17.30
C LEU A 430 20.13 -6.32 16.69
N PRO A 431 21.12 -5.74 17.43
CA PRO A 431 21.99 -4.75 16.82
C PRO A 431 22.64 -5.38 15.58
N GLY A 432 22.53 -4.70 14.44
CA GLY A 432 23.19 -5.13 13.22
C GLY A 432 24.69 -5.39 13.47
N PRO A 433 25.35 -6.20 12.64
CA PRO A 433 26.77 -6.44 12.80
C PRO A 433 27.48 -5.09 12.81
N VAL A 434 28.19 -4.82 13.90
CA VAL A 434 29.09 -3.66 14.00
C VAL A 434 30.13 -3.86 12.89
N VAL A 435 30.03 -3.07 11.83
CA VAL A 435 31.10 -2.99 10.83
C VAL A 435 32.26 -2.32 11.55
N PRO A 436 33.41 -2.99 11.74
CA PRO A 436 34.56 -2.32 12.31
C PRO A 436 34.97 -1.16 11.41
N ASP A 437 35.33 -0.03 12.02
CA ASP A 437 35.86 1.17 11.37
C ASP A 437 37.07 0.88 10.46
#